data_c81a4517eff5d2db09877ac814a38458
#
_entry.id   c81a4517eff5d2db09877ac814a38458
#
_cell.length_a   1.000
_cell.length_b   1.000
_cell.length_c   1.000
_cell.angle_alpha   90.00
_cell.angle_beta   90.00
_cell.angle_gamma   90.00
#
_symmetry.space_group_name_H-M   'P 1'
#
loop_
_entity.id
_entity.type
_entity.pdbx_description
1 polymer ?
#
loop_
_entity_poly.entity_id
_entity_poly.type
_entity_poly.pdbx_seq_one_letter_code
_entity_poly.pdbx_strand_id
1 'polypeptide(L)'
;MLLDGAAATEFHKLGYEYGGSQEMWCLSHKEEVTELYRSYIRSGAGAIYAPTFSASPLQLAKYGIDTEEKYKETIKALVSLAADAVRAENADVIVVGDMSPVRFENDGLTFWKMLDIYTDWAEALAEAGCDVLIAETMSSMEECRAALLGGKKTGLPVWITVTADDEGLTVPNFSDTSVMSCLITLQAMGADAFGLNCTPVSDITAEMLGELREHADIPLIAKPSAVRGYGGKNEVGAEEFAAFCEALADEGADLIGGCCGTDPTYIKAASEAIFSKHIHFERTRSDSDELILANSRQLFFLSPDCIESCPPLTCNLDMSDELLELEDTNYDVIAVEIISAEDAFSFAENEHMANLPVMFRSDNEMALRAALLAYQGRAMIDSNCAIESEKLEQIAEKYGAVIY
;
A
#
# COMPACT_ATOMS: atom_id res chain seq x y z
N MET A 1 6.04 9.68 -13.92
CA MET A 1 5.58 10.99 -13.36
C MET A 1 6.43 11.35 -12.17
N LEU A 2 6.77 12.64 -11.97
CA LEU A 2 7.49 13.07 -10.78
C LEU A 2 6.49 13.41 -9.66
N LEU A 3 6.75 12.90 -8.46
CA LEU A 3 6.02 13.21 -7.24
C LEU A 3 6.77 14.29 -6.45
N ASP A 4 6.18 14.79 -5.38
CA ASP A 4 6.83 15.73 -4.47
C ASP A 4 7.92 15.08 -3.59
N GLY A 5 8.51 15.88 -2.70
CA GLY A 5 9.45 15.47 -1.67
C GLY A 5 8.84 15.45 -0.28
N ALA A 6 9.71 15.46 0.74
CA ALA A 6 9.28 15.39 2.13
C ALA A 6 8.47 16.61 2.56
N ALA A 7 7.36 16.37 3.24
CA ALA A 7 6.59 17.42 3.92
C ALA A 7 7.06 17.58 5.38
N ALA A 8 7.07 16.50 6.17
CA ALA A 8 7.36 16.56 7.60
C ALA A 8 8.74 17.16 7.95
N THR A 9 9.80 16.76 7.22
CA THR A 9 11.15 17.32 7.44
C THR A 9 11.22 18.80 7.08
N GLU A 10 10.50 19.23 6.06
CA GLU A 10 10.43 20.64 5.67
C GLU A 10 9.62 21.47 6.68
N PHE A 11 8.49 20.94 7.17
CA PHE A 11 7.73 21.59 8.24
C PHE A 11 8.56 21.75 9.51
N HIS A 12 9.41 20.75 9.83
CA HIS A 12 10.33 20.87 10.97
C HIS A 12 11.33 22.01 10.78
N LYS A 13 11.89 22.18 9.58
CA LYS A 13 12.77 23.34 9.26
C LYS A 13 12.03 24.69 9.36
N LEU A 14 10.71 24.69 9.13
CA LEU A 14 9.83 25.87 9.26
C LEU A 14 9.32 26.12 10.70
N GLY A 15 9.70 25.28 11.66
CA GLY A 15 9.40 25.46 13.09
C GLY A 15 8.37 24.49 13.67
N TYR A 16 7.93 23.48 12.93
CA TYR A 16 7.15 22.40 13.52
C TYR A 16 7.99 21.58 14.51
N GLU A 17 7.53 21.41 15.73
CA GLU A 17 8.18 20.58 16.74
C GLU A 17 7.54 19.19 16.80
N TYR A 18 8.36 18.14 16.71
CA TYR A 18 7.89 16.75 16.82
C TYR A 18 7.21 16.50 18.16
N GLY A 19 6.08 15.78 18.13
CA GLY A 19 5.28 15.47 19.32
C GLY A 19 3.97 16.24 19.41
N GLY A 20 3.76 17.27 18.58
CA GLY A 20 2.48 17.91 18.33
C GLY A 20 1.74 17.31 17.13
N SER A 21 0.51 17.76 16.82
CA SER A 21 -0.13 17.44 15.54
C SER A 21 0.47 18.29 14.44
N GLN A 22 1.05 17.61 13.42
CA GLN A 22 1.55 18.24 12.21
C GLN A 22 0.39 18.94 11.46
N GLU A 23 -0.77 18.32 11.40
CA GLU A 23 -1.95 18.80 10.71
C GLU A 23 -2.44 20.12 11.32
N MET A 24 -2.51 20.19 12.67
CA MET A 24 -2.91 21.41 13.36
C MET A 24 -1.88 22.52 13.20
N TRP A 25 -0.59 22.15 13.15
CA TRP A 25 0.49 23.09 12.83
C TRP A 25 0.33 23.64 11.40
N CYS A 26 0.07 22.78 10.41
CA CYS A 26 -0.18 23.18 9.03
C CYS A 26 -1.35 24.17 8.91
N LEU A 27 -2.45 23.93 9.63
CA LEU A 27 -3.59 24.84 9.63
C LEU A 27 -3.30 26.20 10.27
N SER A 28 -2.29 26.29 11.14
CA SER A 28 -1.85 27.56 11.73
C SER A 28 -0.75 28.27 10.94
N HIS A 29 -0.10 27.58 9.97
CA HIS A 29 1.01 28.07 9.13
C HIS A 29 0.71 27.90 7.63
N LYS A 30 -0.51 28.28 7.23
CA LYS A 30 -1.05 28.03 5.89
C LYS A 30 -0.18 28.61 4.76
N GLU A 31 0.35 29.81 4.96
CA GLU A 31 1.16 30.49 3.95
C GLU A 31 2.47 29.75 3.69
N GLU A 32 3.15 29.32 4.74
CA GLU A 32 4.40 28.55 4.67
C GLU A 32 4.19 27.18 4.03
N VAL A 33 3.12 26.49 4.42
CA VAL A 33 2.76 25.17 3.86
C VAL A 33 2.40 25.28 2.38
N THR A 34 1.58 26.26 2.01
CA THR A 34 1.20 26.48 0.59
C THR A 34 2.43 26.86 -0.24
N GLU A 35 3.36 27.68 0.28
CA GLU A 35 4.59 28.03 -0.45
C GLU A 35 5.54 26.85 -0.63
N LEU A 36 5.62 25.93 0.34
CA LEU A 36 6.37 24.69 0.18
C LEU A 36 5.83 23.87 -1.00
N TYR A 37 4.50 23.64 -1.08
CA TYR A 37 3.89 22.92 -2.20
C TYR A 37 4.11 23.62 -3.54
N ARG A 38 4.00 24.96 -3.59
CA ARG A 38 4.32 25.73 -4.79
C ARG A 38 5.77 25.52 -5.20
N SER A 39 6.69 25.43 -4.25
CA SER A 39 8.10 25.15 -4.51
C SER A 39 8.33 23.76 -5.12
N TYR A 40 7.60 22.75 -4.68
CA TYR A 40 7.62 21.41 -5.29
C TYR A 40 7.04 21.42 -6.72
N ILE A 41 5.93 22.11 -6.95
CA ILE A 41 5.34 22.27 -8.28
C ILE A 41 6.33 22.96 -9.24
N ARG A 42 6.96 24.04 -8.80
CA ARG A 42 8.01 24.75 -9.59
C ARG A 42 9.25 23.90 -9.85
N SER A 43 9.50 22.91 -8.99
CA SER A 43 10.60 21.94 -9.13
C SER A 43 10.25 20.79 -10.09
N GLY A 44 9.02 20.75 -10.62
CA GLY A 44 8.60 19.78 -11.62
C GLY A 44 7.71 18.66 -11.10
N ALA A 45 7.25 18.70 -9.84
CA ALA A 45 6.30 17.72 -9.32
C ALA A 45 4.98 17.78 -10.10
N GLY A 46 4.52 16.63 -10.61
CA GLY A 46 3.22 16.42 -11.27
C GLY A 46 2.15 15.91 -10.31
N ALA A 47 2.53 15.57 -9.08
CA ALA A 47 1.62 15.27 -7.98
C ALA A 47 2.20 15.78 -6.66
N ILE A 48 1.34 16.30 -5.79
CA ILE A 48 1.68 16.75 -4.44
C ILE A 48 0.77 16.10 -3.41
N TYR A 49 1.33 15.74 -2.27
CA TYR A 49 0.63 15.05 -1.19
C TYR A 49 0.07 16.07 -0.20
N ALA A 50 -1.25 16.07 -0.02
CA ALA A 50 -1.88 16.92 0.98
C ALA A 50 -1.32 16.62 2.39
N PRO A 51 -1.27 17.60 3.31
CA PRO A 51 -0.68 17.39 4.64
C PRO A 51 -1.66 16.63 5.55
N THR A 52 -2.00 15.41 5.17
CA THR A 52 -3.01 14.56 5.81
C THR A 52 -2.47 13.23 6.31
N PHE A 53 -1.15 13.02 6.25
CA PHE A 53 -0.46 11.77 6.60
C PHE A 53 -0.89 11.18 7.96
N SER A 54 -1.02 12.00 9.01
CA SER A 54 -1.46 11.54 10.34
C SER A 54 -2.88 12.01 10.69
N ALA A 55 -3.69 12.36 9.68
CA ALA A 55 -5.03 12.91 9.88
C ALA A 55 -6.12 11.85 10.05
N SER A 56 -5.81 10.65 10.59
CA SER A 56 -6.83 9.66 10.85
C SER A 56 -7.88 10.16 11.84
N PRO A 57 -9.14 9.66 11.79
CA PRO A 57 -10.18 10.02 12.76
C PRO A 57 -9.73 9.81 14.22
N LEU A 58 -8.97 8.73 14.47
CA LEU A 58 -8.45 8.43 15.81
C LEU A 58 -7.40 9.45 16.27
N GLN A 59 -6.54 9.87 15.37
CA GLN A 59 -5.47 10.81 15.71
C GLN A 59 -6.02 12.21 15.92
N LEU A 60 -6.87 12.70 15.03
CA LEU A 60 -7.45 14.03 15.16
C LEU A 60 -8.39 14.16 16.36
N ALA A 61 -9.05 13.06 16.79
CA ALA A 61 -9.86 13.05 18.00
C ALA A 61 -9.06 13.42 19.26
N LYS A 62 -7.74 13.07 19.32
CA LYS A 62 -6.84 13.45 20.42
C LYS A 62 -6.68 14.99 20.57
N TYR A 63 -6.97 15.73 19.49
CA TYR A 63 -6.89 17.18 19.42
C TYR A 63 -8.27 17.89 19.43
N GLY A 64 -9.33 17.15 19.81
CA GLY A 64 -10.69 17.68 19.94
C GLY A 64 -11.49 17.75 18.64
N ILE A 65 -11.00 17.08 17.59
CA ILE A 65 -11.70 16.90 16.32
C ILE A 65 -12.41 15.54 16.41
N ASP A 66 -13.48 15.47 17.16
CA ASP A 66 -14.14 14.25 17.64
C ASP A 66 -15.56 14.05 17.09
N THR A 67 -16.02 14.91 16.18
CA THR A 67 -17.29 14.77 15.46
C THR A 67 -17.06 14.69 13.96
N GLU A 68 -17.93 13.98 13.25
CA GLU A 68 -17.85 13.83 11.79
C GLU A 68 -17.77 15.19 11.07
N GLU A 69 -18.57 16.17 11.49
CA GLU A 69 -18.59 17.52 10.92
C GLU A 69 -17.22 18.20 11.05
N LYS A 70 -16.68 18.28 12.30
CA LYS A 70 -15.36 18.87 12.53
C LYS A 70 -14.25 18.12 11.77
N TYR A 71 -14.35 16.80 11.70
CA TYR A 71 -13.41 15.97 11.00
C TYR A 71 -13.36 16.32 9.51
N LYS A 72 -14.51 16.30 8.83
CA LYS A 72 -14.63 16.67 7.41
C LYS A 72 -14.17 18.09 7.13
N GLU A 73 -14.53 19.06 8.00
CA GLU A 73 -14.07 20.45 7.89
C GLU A 73 -12.53 20.54 8.01
N THR A 74 -11.93 19.80 8.93
CA THR A 74 -10.48 19.76 9.15
C THR A 74 -9.76 19.17 7.95
N ILE A 75 -10.20 18.00 7.45
CA ILE A 75 -9.64 17.36 6.25
C ILE A 75 -9.75 18.29 5.04
N LYS A 76 -10.91 18.91 4.83
CA LYS A 76 -11.10 19.87 3.75
C LYS A 76 -10.14 21.08 3.86
N ALA A 77 -9.93 21.59 5.06
CA ALA A 77 -9.00 22.68 5.28
C ALA A 77 -7.53 22.29 4.98
N LEU A 78 -7.13 21.07 5.35
CA LEU A 78 -5.80 20.52 5.05
C LEU A 78 -5.61 20.32 3.55
N VAL A 79 -6.52 19.63 2.87
CA VAL A 79 -6.46 19.39 1.42
C VAL A 79 -6.44 20.72 0.65
N SER A 80 -7.16 21.74 1.13
CA SER A 80 -7.17 23.04 0.46
C SER A 80 -5.80 23.71 0.41
N LEU A 81 -4.86 23.42 1.32
CA LEU A 81 -3.49 23.96 1.29
C LEU A 81 -2.72 23.53 0.03
N ALA A 82 -2.84 22.24 -0.31
CA ALA A 82 -2.26 21.70 -1.55
C ALA A 82 -3.02 22.22 -2.78
N ALA A 83 -4.34 22.17 -2.77
CA ALA A 83 -5.16 22.67 -3.88
C ALA A 83 -4.96 24.18 -4.17
N ASP A 84 -4.72 25.00 -3.12
CA ASP A 84 -4.40 26.41 -3.27
C ASP A 84 -3.04 26.63 -3.94
N ALA A 85 -2.04 25.78 -3.65
CA ALA A 85 -0.74 25.83 -4.30
C ALA A 85 -0.87 25.51 -5.81
N VAL A 86 -1.64 24.47 -6.17
CA VAL A 86 -1.92 24.11 -7.57
C VAL A 86 -2.58 25.26 -8.30
N ARG A 87 -3.61 25.87 -7.70
CA ARG A 87 -4.30 27.03 -8.29
C ARG A 87 -3.40 28.24 -8.46
N ALA A 88 -2.56 28.52 -7.46
CA ALA A 88 -1.63 29.67 -7.49
C ALA A 88 -0.58 29.55 -8.59
N GLU A 89 -0.10 28.35 -8.88
CA GLU A 89 0.86 28.09 -9.95
C GLU A 89 0.18 27.90 -11.33
N ASN A 90 -1.14 27.84 -11.38
CA ASN A 90 -1.94 27.53 -12.59
C ASN A 90 -1.42 26.26 -13.29
N ALA A 91 -1.14 25.24 -12.52
CA ALA A 91 -0.51 24.00 -12.94
C ALA A 91 -1.51 22.87 -13.04
N ASP A 92 -1.25 21.91 -13.94
CA ASP A 92 -1.98 20.63 -14.02
C ASP A 92 -1.25 19.60 -13.16
N VAL A 93 -1.54 19.61 -11.85
CA VAL A 93 -0.87 18.81 -10.83
C VAL A 93 -1.93 18.09 -10.00
N ILE A 94 -1.72 16.81 -9.77
CA ILE A 94 -2.60 15.93 -8.99
C ILE A 94 -2.45 16.24 -7.49
N VAL A 95 -3.58 16.35 -6.79
CA VAL A 95 -3.61 16.45 -5.32
C VAL A 95 -3.90 15.06 -4.74
N VAL A 96 -2.93 14.52 -4.03
CA VAL A 96 -2.98 13.17 -3.43
C VAL A 96 -3.41 13.29 -1.97
N GLY A 97 -4.47 12.56 -1.59
CA GLY A 97 -4.89 12.40 -0.20
C GLY A 97 -4.03 11.32 0.47
N ASP A 98 -3.28 11.71 1.48
CA ASP A 98 -2.25 10.89 2.10
C ASP A 98 -2.71 10.31 3.43
N MET A 99 -2.56 8.97 3.58
CA MET A 99 -2.95 8.18 4.76
C MET A 99 -1.78 7.35 5.25
N SER A 100 -1.49 7.45 6.56
CA SER A 100 -0.44 6.66 7.22
C SER A 100 -0.98 5.38 7.87
N PRO A 101 -0.10 4.45 8.32
CA PRO A 101 -0.48 3.36 9.19
C PRO A 101 -1.15 3.84 10.47
N VAL A 102 -2.23 3.16 10.89
CA VAL A 102 -2.97 3.49 12.13
C VAL A 102 -2.61 2.58 13.30
N ARG A 103 -2.00 1.43 13.02
CA ARG A 103 -1.61 0.43 14.03
C ARG A 103 -0.47 0.90 14.92
N PHE A 104 0.49 1.67 14.41
CA PHE A 104 1.64 2.15 15.20
C PHE A 104 1.29 2.86 16.49
N GLU A 105 0.16 3.53 16.52
CA GLU A 105 -0.28 4.31 17.68
C GLU A 105 -1.37 3.62 18.50
N ASN A 106 -1.88 2.48 18.01
CA ASN A 106 -3.07 1.83 18.56
C ASN A 106 -2.93 0.30 18.52
N ASP A 107 -2.17 -0.27 19.46
CA ASP A 107 -2.07 -1.71 19.62
C ASP A 107 -3.46 -2.36 19.81
N GLY A 108 -3.70 -3.47 19.10
CA GLY A 108 -4.92 -4.26 19.23
C GLY A 108 -6.10 -3.79 18.36
N LEU A 109 -5.86 -2.94 17.34
CA LEU A 109 -6.88 -2.69 16.33
C LEU A 109 -7.14 -3.96 15.52
N THR A 110 -8.40 -4.35 15.46
CA THR A 110 -8.83 -5.44 14.57
C THR A 110 -8.89 -4.94 13.12
N PHE A 111 -8.79 -5.88 12.16
CA PHE A 111 -8.96 -5.58 10.74
C PHE A 111 -10.21 -4.73 10.44
N TRP A 112 -11.36 -5.12 11.01
CA TRP A 112 -12.63 -4.41 10.83
C TRP A 112 -12.56 -2.96 11.29
N LYS A 113 -11.90 -2.72 12.43
CA LYS A 113 -11.75 -1.37 12.95
C LYS A 113 -10.81 -0.53 12.07
N MET A 114 -9.75 -1.13 11.56
CA MET A 114 -8.87 -0.46 10.59
C MET A 114 -9.62 -0.14 9.29
N LEU A 115 -10.41 -1.09 8.78
CA LEU A 115 -11.25 -0.88 7.59
C LEU A 115 -12.23 0.28 7.77
N ASP A 116 -12.89 0.39 8.93
CA ASP A 116 -13.78 1.51 9.24
C ASP A 116 -13.00 2.84 9.23
N ILE A 117 -11.85 2.89 9.92
CA ILE A 117 -11.01 4.09 10.00
C ILE A 117 -10.56 4.55 8.62
N TYR A 118 -10.02 3.63 7.80
CA TYR A 118 -9.56 3.98 6.45
C TYR A 118 -10.73 4.34 5.53
N THR A 119 -11.92 3.75 5.73
CA THR A 119 -13.12 4.14 5.00
C THR A 119 -13.50 5.59 5.30
N ASP A 120 -13.66 5.93 6.58
CA ASP A 120 -14.03 7.28 7.00
C ASP A 120 -12.99 8.32 6.54
N TRP A 121 -11.71 7.97 6.59
CA TRP A 121 -10.61 8.83 6.17
C TRP A 121 -10.61 9.05 4.65
N ALA A 122 -10.71 7.97 3.88
CA ALA A 122 -10.77 8.02 2.43
C ALA A 122 -11.98 8.81 1.91
N GLU A 123 -13.17 8.60 2.50
CA GLU A 123 -14.37 9.35 2.15
C GLU A 123 -14.21 10.85 2.41
N ALA A 124 -13.63 11.22 3.56
CA ALA A 124 -13.36 12.63 3.87
C ALA A 124 -12.35 13.28 2.91
N LEU A 125 -11.29 12.55 2.49
CA LEU A 125 -10.31 13.01 1.51
C LEU A 125 -10.93 13.18 0.12
N ALA A 126 -11.76 12.23 -0.31
CA ALA A 126 -12.48 12.32 -1.58
C ALA A 126 -13.48 13.49 -1.59
N GLU A 127 -14.27 13.67 -0.52
CA GLU A 127 -15.18 14.81 -0.37
C GLU A 127 -14.42 16.15 -0.34
N ALA A 128 -13.18 16.17 0.18
CA ALA A 128 -12.32 17.36 0.19
C ALA A 128 -11.74 17.71 -1.18
N GLY A 129 -11.84 16.81 -2.18
CA GLY A 129 -11.44 17.04 -3.56
C GLY A 129 -10.04 16.58 -3.90
N CYS A 130 -9.53 15.52 -3.27
CA CYS A 130 -8.35 14.80 -3.72
C CYS A 130 -8.65 14.09 -5.05
N ASP A 131 -7.64 13.99 -5.91
CA ASP A 131 -7.72 13.29 -7.20
C ASP A 131 -7.37 11.80 -7.06
N VAL A 132 -6.51 11.48 -6.11
CA VAL A 132 -5.96 10.14 -5.82
C VAL A 132 -5.83 9.99 -4.30
N LEU A 133 -5.98 8.76 -3.81
CA LEU A 133 -5.67 8.40 -2.43
C LEU A 133 -4.39 7.57 -2.38
N ILE A 134 -3.57 7.77 -1.37
CA ILE A 134 -2.44 6.91 -1.08
C ILE A 134 -2.46 6.47 0.38
N ALA A 135 -2.16 5.19 0.62
CA ALA A 135 -1.73 4.72 1.93
C ALA A 135 -0.22 4.45 1.85
N GLU A 136 0.58 5.33 2.48
CA GLU A 136 2.03 5.25 2.38
C GLU A 136 2.69 4.80 3.69
N THR A 137 3.93 4.27 3.57
CA THR A 137 4.74 3.78 4.70
C THR A 137 4.06 2.60 5.43
N MET A 138 3.29 1.82 4.68
CA MET A 138 2.57 0.68 5.24
C MET A 138 3.54 -0.45 5.63
N SER A 139 3.19 -1.23 6.65
CA SER A 139 4.09 -2.23 7.24
C SER A 139 3.46 -3.62 7.44
N SER A 140 2.22 -3.81 7.04
CA SER A 140 1.57 -5.12 7.09
C SER A 140 0.55 -5.31 5.96
N MET A 141 0.42 -6.55 5.49
CA MET A 141 -0.58 -6.92 4.49
C MET A 141 -1.99 -6.58 4.95
N GLU A 142 -2.30 -6.89 6.20
CA GLU A 142 -3.62 -6.65 6.80
C GLU A 142 -4.02 -5.17 6.70
N GLU A 143 -3.10 -4.28 7.03
CA GLU A 143 -3.35 -2.84 7.03
C GLU A 143 -3.41 -2.26 5.62
N CYS A 144 -2.53 -2.72 4.70
CA CYS A 144 -2.60 -2.37 3.28
C CYS A 144 -3.96 -2.75 2.67
N ARG A 145 -4.46 -3.95 2.97
CA ARG A 145 -5.76 -4.42 2.47
C ARG A 145 -6.92 -3.62 3.05
N ALA A 146 -6.87 -3.27 4.35
CA ALA A 146 -7.88 -2.43 4.98
C ALA A 146 -7.93 -1.04 4.32
N ALA A 147 -6.78 -0.42 4.08
CA ALA A 147 -6.67 0.88 3.41
C ALA A 147 -7.17 0.83 1.95
N LEU A 148 -6.77 -0.21 1.19
CA LEU A 148 -7.21 -0.39 -0.18
C LEU A 148 -8.73 -0.57 -0.27
N LEU A 149 -9.30 -1.48 0.53
CA LEU A 149 -10.75 -1.74 0.53
C LEU A 149 -11.57 -0.53 1.00
N GLY A 150 -11.05 0.24 1.95
CA GLY A 150 -11.66 1.51 2.38
C GLY A 150 -11.62 2.55 1.28
N GLY A 151 -10.45 2.77 0.69
CA GLY A 151 -10.22 3.73 -0.39
C GLY A 151 -11.03 3.46 -1.65
N LYS A 152 -11.12 2.20 -2.08
CA LYS A 152 -11.89 1.81 -3.29
C LYS A 152 -13.39 2.14 -3.19
N LYS A 153 -13.96 2.31 -1.99
CA LYS A 153 -15.37 2.74 -1.83
C LYS A 153 -15.62 4.14 -2.38
N THR A 154 -14.61 4.99 -2.43
CA THR A 154 -14.72 6.37 -2.92
C THR A 154 -14.81 6.46 -4.45
N GLY A 155 -14.38 5.43 -5.17
CA GLY A 155 -14.24 5.42 -6.63
C GLY A 155 -12.99 6.16 -7.14
N LEU A 156 -12.17 6.73 -6.27
CA LEU A 156 -10.87 7.32 -6.64
C LEU A 156 -9.81 6.22 -6.85
N PRO A 157 -8.76 6.50 -7.64
CA PRO A 157 -7.57 5.65 -7.68
C PRO A 157 -6.93 5.55 -6.29
N VAL A 158 -6.46 4.34 -5.94
CA VAL A 158 -5.82 4.07 -4.64
C VAL A 158 -4.42 3.52 -4.87
N TRP A 159 -3.42 4.24 -4.39
CA TRP A 159 -2.02 3.84 -4.38
C TRP A 159 -1.64 3.29 -3.02
N ILE A 160 -0.74 2.33 -3.00
CA ILE A 160 -0.19 1.76 -1.76
C ILE A 160 1.32 1.75 -1.84
N THR A 161 2.00 2.25 -0.80
CA THR A 161 3.45 2.08 -0.67
C THR A 161 3.81 1.51 0.69
N VAL A 162 4.85 0.69 0.68
CA VAL A 162 5.41 0.07 1.87
C VAL A 162 6.84 0.54 2.09
N THR A 163 7.29 0.52 3.33
CA THR A 163 8.72 0.65 3.64
C THR A 163 9.30 -0.75 3.80
N ALA A 164 10.43 -1.02 3.18
CA ALA A 164 11.07 -2.34 3.17
C ALA A 164 12.49 -2.29 3.72
N ASP A 165 12.95 -3.38 4.33
CA ASP A 165 14.34 -3.63 4.68
C ASP A 165 15.14 -4.25 3.53
N ASP A 166 16.42 -4.54 3.76
CA ASP A 166 17.31 -5.12 2.75
C ASP A 166 16.97 -6.59 2.40
N GLU A 167 16.08 -7.24 3.16
CA GLU A 167 15.60 -8.61 2.91
C GLU A 167 14.25 -8.63 2.14
N GLY A 168 13.70 -7.45 1.81
CA GLY A 168 12.41 -7.33 1.12
C GLY A 168 11.21 -7.59 2.02
N LEU A 169 11.39 -7.42 3.35
CA LEU A 169 10.31 -7.45 4.32
C LEU A 169 9.87 -6.04 4.70
N THR A 170 8.58 -5.87 4.98
CA THR A 170 8.05 -4.55 5.37
C THR A 170 8.55 -4.13 6.75
N VAL A 171 8.87 -2.84 6.93
CA VAL A 171 9.36 -2.28 8.19
C VAL A 171 8.42 -1.21 8.77
N PRO A 172 8.30 -1.16 10.09
CA PRO A 172 8.84 -2.12 11.05
C PRO A 172 8.21 -3.50 10.86
N ASN A 173 9.04 -4.53 10.95
CA ASN A 173 8.62 -5.90 10.71
C ASN A 173 7.81 -6.45 11.90
N PHE A 174 6.48 -6.37 11.83
CA PHE A 174 5.58 -6.93 12.83
C PHE A 174 5.02 -8.30 12.44
N SER A 175 5.14 -8.70 11.17
CA SER A 175 4.41 -9.85 10.64
C SER A 175 5.13 -10.61 9.52
N ASP A 176 6.44 -10.44 9.36
CA ASP A 176 7.24 -11.04 8.27
C ASP A 176 6.59 -10.86 6.89
N THR A 177 6.02 -9.69 6.64
CA THR A 177 5.29 -9.41 5.40
C THR A 177 6.27 -9.15 4.25
N SER A 178 6.20 -9.96 3.20
CA SER A 178 6.99 -9.77 1.98
C SER A 178 6.43 -8.65 1.11
N VAL A 179 7.29 -7.76 0.64
CA VAL A 179 6.94 -6.68 -0.31
C VAL A 179 6.36 -7.26 -1.59
N MET A 180 6.94 -8.36 -2.09
CA MET A 180 6.46 -9.04 -3.30
C MET A 180 5.05 -9.63 -3.09
N SER A 181 4.79 -10.22 -1.92
CA SER A 181 3.43 -10.70 -1.56
C SER A 181 2.42 -9.55 -1.50
N CYS A 182 2.85 -8.37 -1.01
CA CYS A 182 2.01 -7.16 -1.04
C CYS A 182 1.67 -6.77 -2.48
N LEU A 183 2.65 -6.68 -3.37
CA LEU A 183 2.40 -6.35 -4.78
C LEU A 183 1.37 -7.29 -5.40
N ILE A 184 1.62 -8.61 -5.36
CA ILE A 184 0.76 -9.62 -6.01
C ILE A 184 -0.66 -9.59 -5.44
N THR A 185 -0.80 -9.46 -4.14
CA THR A 185 -2.11 -9.43 -3.49
C THR A 185 -2.86 -8.14 -3.81
N LEU A 186 -2.22 -6.98 -3.64
CA LEU A 186 -2.88 -5.69 -3.76
C LEU A 186 -3.20 -5.32 -5.20
N GLN A 187 -2.34 -5.65 -6.18
CA GLN A 187 -2.67 -5.44 -7.59
C GLN A 187 -3.86 -6.31 -8.02
N ALA A 188 -3.94 -7.57 -7.56
CA ALA A 188 -5.08 -8.43 -7.81
C ALA A 188 -6.38 -7.92 -7.17
N MET A 189 -6.30 -7.21 -6.04
CA MET A 189 -7.42 -6.53 -5.38
C MET A 189 -7.77 -5.18 -6.02
N GLY A 190 -7.05 -4.76 -7.06
CA GLY A 190 -7.32 -3.55 -7.83
C GLY A 190 -6.66 -2.28 -7.27
N ALA A 191 -5.50 -2.37 -6.63
CA ALA A 191 -4.66 -1.20 -6.40
C ALA A 191 -4.27 -0.56 -7.73
N ASP A 192 -4.27 0.77 -7.80
CA ASP A 192 -3.98 1.51 -9.04
C ASP A 192 -2.50 1.84 -9.20
N ALA A 193 -1.71 1.74 -8.14
CA ALA A 193 -0.25 1.73 -8.13
C ALA A 193 0.26 1.11 -6.82
N PHE A 194 1.49 0.56 -6.87
CA PHE A 194 2.16 -0.01 -5.71
C PHE A 194 3.63 0.40 -5.69
N GLY A 195 4.28 0.40 -4.54
CA GLY A 195 5.72 0.63 -4.51
C GLY A 195 6.35 0.82 -3.15
N LEU A 196 7.51 1.46 -3.16
CA LEU A 196 8.38 1.66 -2.01
C LEU A 196 8.47 3.13 -1.64
N ASN A 197 8.39 3.44 -0.35
CA ASN A 197 8.72 4.76 0.17
C ASN A 197 9.52 4.65 1.48
N CYS A 198 10.15 5.74 1.87
CA CYS A 198 11.02 5.80 3.06
C CYS A 198 12.20 4.78 3.06
N THR A 199 12.46 4.12 1.95
CA THR A 199 13.63 3.27 1.76
C THR A 199 14.89 4.11 1.56
N PRO A 200 16.08 3.61 1.91
CA PRO A 200 17.32 4.35 1.71
C PRO A 200 17.72 4.41 0.22
N VAL A 201 18.60 5.35 -0.12
CA VAL A 201 19.34 5.33 -1.39
C VAL A 201 20.36 4.18 -1.32
N SER A 202 20.09 3.09 -2.04
CA SER A 202 20.97 1.90 -2.10
C SER A 202 20.73 1.08 -3.35
N ASP A 203 21.73 0.31 -3.78
CA ASP A 203 21.59 -0.62 -4.90
C ASP A 203 20.53 -1.68 -4.61
N ILE A 204 20.42 -2.14 -3.35
CA ILE A 204 19.40 -3.11 -2.93
C ILE A 204 17.98 -2.58 -3.15
N THR A 205 17.73 -1.29 -2.85
CA THR A 205 16.42 -0.68 -3.11
C THR A 205 16.10 -0.64 -4.61
N ALA A 206 17.10 -0.38 -5.47
CA ALA A 206 16.91 -0.40 -6.92
C ALA A 206 16.69 -1.82 -7.45
N GLU A 207 17.48 -2.80 -7.01
CA GLU A 207 17.31 -4.21 -7.35
C GLU A 207 15.92 -4.74 -6.93
N MET A 208 15.49 -4.43 -5.72
CA MET A 208 14.14 -4.79 -5.24
C MET A 208 13.02 -4.21 -6.13
N LEU A 209 13.19 -2.96 -6.60
CA LEU A 209 12.23 -2.36 -7.52
C LEU A 209 12.21 -3.08 -8.87
N GLY A 210 13.38 -3.48 -9.39
CA GLY A 210 13.52 -4.30 -10.60
C GLY A 210 12.80 -5.65 -10.47
N GLU A 211 12.98 -6.33 -9.34
CA GLU A 211 12.25 -7.58 -9.04
C GLU A 211 10.73 -7.36 -8.99
N LEU A 212 10.27 -6.29 -8.35
CA LEU A 212 8.84 -5.93 -8.36
C LEU A 212 8.33 -5.70 -9.78
N ARG A 213 9.15 -5.08 -10.65
CA ARG A 213 8.76 -4.77 -12.02
C ARG A 213 8.47 -6.01 -12.85
N GLU A 214 9.18 -7.11 -12.62
CA GLU A 214 8.94 -8.38 -13.32
C GLU A 214 7.52 -8.93 -13.11
N HIS A 215 6.89 -8.61 -11.98
CA HIS A 215 5.58 -9.12 -11.58
C HIS A 215 4.46 -8.06 -11.52
N ALA A 216 4.80 -6.78 -11.74
CA ALA A 216 3.83 -5.71 -11.63
C ALA A 216 3.04 -5.48 -12.92
N ASP A 217 1.73 -5.61 -12.84
CA ASP A 217 0.77 -5.21 -13.89
C ASP A 217 0.32 -3.74 -13.76
N ILE A 218 0.63 -3.10 -12.64
CA ILE A 218 0.27 -1.72 -12.29
C ILE A 218 1.51 -0.82 -12.22
N PRO A 219 1.36 0.52 -12.24
CA PRO A 219 2.46 1.45 -12.06
C PRO A 219 3.20 1.22 -10.75
N LEU A 220 4.55 1.34 -10.81
CA LEU A 220 5.41 1.26 -9.64
C LEU A 220 5.82 2.65 -9.14
N ILE A 221 5.76 2.82 -7.82
CA ILE A 221 6.10 4.04 -7.09
C ILE A 221 7.45 3.86 -6.38
N ALA A 222 8.34 4.85 -6.48
CA ALA A 222 9.56 4.92 -5.70
C ALA A 222 9.74 6.31 -5.08
N LYS A 223 9.68 6.40 -3.74
CA LYS A 223 9.93 7.64 -2.98
C LYS A 223 11.03 7.38 -1.93
N PRO A 224 12.31 7.27 -2.32
CA PRO A 224 13.39 7.04 -1.37
C PRO A 224 13.62 8.22 -0.43
N SER A 225 14.18 7.94 0.74
CA SER A 225 14.70 8.93 1.67
C SER A 225 16.09 9.39 1.26
N ALA A 226 16.43 10.66 1.48
CA ALA A 226 17.77 11.21 1.19
C ALA A 226 18.82 10.75 2.22
N VAL A 227 18.87 9.45 2.52
CA VAL A 227 19.82 8.84 3.48
C VAL A 227 20.35 7.52 2.94
N ARG A 228 21.55 7.12 3.37
CA ARG A 228 22.13 5.80 3.09
C ARG A 228 21.88 4.85 4.26
N GLY A 229 21.27 3.71 3.97
CA GLY A 229 20.98 2.66 4.95
C GLY A 229 19.87 3.03 5.95
N TYR A 230 19.26 2.02 6.53
CA TYR A 230 18.21 2.17 7.54
C TYR A 230 18.73 2.85 8.81
N GLY A 231 18.03 3.88 9.28
CA GLY A 231 18.47 4.67 10.43
C GLY A 231 19.77 5.42 10.18
N GLY A 232 20.18 5.55 8.91
CA GLY A 232 21.42 6.18 8.47
C GLY A 232 21.47 7.65 8.83
N LYS A 233 22.64 8.08 9.32
CA LYS A 233 22.94 9.51 9.58
C LYS A 233 23.64 10.18 8.38
N ASN A 234 23.95 9.40 7.33
CA ASN A 234 24.66 9.90 6.15
C ASN A 234 23.63 10.42 5.16
N GLU A 235 23.46 11.72 5.14
CA GLU A 235 22.63 12.40 4.15
C GLU A 235 23.23 12.26 2.75
N VAL A 236 22.36 12.06 1.77
CA VAL A 236 22.70 12.01 0.35
C VAL A 236 22.39 13.37 -0.25
N GLY A 237 23.32 13.93 -1.02
CA GLY A 237 23.10 15.23 -1.68
C GLY A 237 22.15 15.13 -2.89
N ALA A 238 21.62 16.28 -3.33
CA ALA A 238 20.62 16.34 -4.40
C ALA A 238 21.12 15.73 -5.74
N GLU A 239 22.40 15.89 -6.09
CA GLU A 239 22.97 15.30 -7.31
C GLU A 239 23.02 13.77 -7.25
N GLU A 240 23.44 13.22 -6.12
CA GLU A 240 23.49 11.78 -5.91
C GLU A 240 22.08 11.18 -5.85
N PHE A 241 21.15 11.85 -5.18
CA PHE A 241 19.73 11.47 -5.15
C PHE A 241 19.14 11.48 -6.57
N ALA A 242 19.43 12.46 -7.38
CA ALA A 242 18.99 12.55 -8.77
C ALA A 242 19.52 11.39 -9.62
N ALA A 243 20.79 11.02 -9.47
CA ALA A 243 21.37 9.84 -10.13
C ALA A 243 20.70 8.53 -9.69
N PHE A 244 20.32 8.45 -8.41
CA PHE A 244 19.57 7.30 -7.91
C PHE A 244 18.14 7.26 -8.46
N CYS A 245 17.44 8.39 -8.54
CA CYS A 245 16.13 8.47 -9.20
C CYS A 245 16.18 8.03 -10.67
N GLU A 246 17.29 8.32 -11.36
CA GLU A 246 17.55 7.85 -12.72
C GLU A 246 17.70 6.32 -12.77
N ALA A 247 18.44 5.73 -11.82
CA ALA A 247 18.56 4.28 -11.70
C ALA A 247 17.19 3.61 -11.39
N LEU A 248 16.40 4.19 -10.48
CA LEU A 248 15.04 3.69 -10.19
C LEU A 248 14.13 3.75 -11.43
N ALA A 249 14.27 4.77 -12.27
CA ALA A 249 13.53 4.84 -13.53
C ALA A 249 13.99 3.77 -14.52
N ASP A 250 15.29 3.47 -14.57
CA ASP A 250 15.85 2.39 -15.41
C ASP A 250 15.37 1.00 -14.93
N GLU A 251 15.16 0.82 -13.62
CA GLU A 251 14.56 -0.39 -13.02
C GLU A 251 13.02 -0.44 -13.13
N GLY A 252 12.40 0.57 -13.73
CA GLY A 252 10.98 0.54 -14.08
C GLY A 252 10.03 1.25 -13.12
N ALA A 253 10.51 2.20 -12.31
CA ALA A 253 9.63 3.09 -11.57
C ALA A 253 8.84 4.01 -12.53
N ASP A 254 7.52 4.00 -12.43
CA ASP A 254 6.63 4.87 -13.20
C ASP A 254 6.40 6.23 -12.51
N LEU A 255 6.40 6.23 -11.17
CA LEU A 255 6.20 7.38 -10.32
C LEU A 255 7.37 7.52 -9.36
N ILE A 256 8.10 8.63 -9.43
CA ILE A 256 9.31 8.84 -8.65
C ILE A 256 9.18 10.14 -7.87
N GLY A 257 9.55 10.12 -6.59
CA GLY A 257 9.59 11.31 -5.74
C GLY A 257 10.61 11.19 -4.64
N GLY A 258 10.45 11.97 -3.60
CA GLY A 258 11.31 11.91 -2.43
C GLY A 258 10.52 11.67 -1.15
N CYS A 259 11.18 11.07 -0.16
CA CYS A 259 10.68 10.92 1.19
C CYS A 259 11.60 11.68 2.16
N CYS A 260 11.78 11.23 3.39
CA CYS A 260 12.51 11.92 4.44
C CYS A 260 13.85 12.53 3.98
N GLY A 261 14.09 13.79 4.37
CA GLY A 261 15.33 14.51 4.07
C GLY A 261 15.39 15.18 2.69
N THR A 262 14.43 14.92 1.80
CA THR A 262 14.38 15.61 0.49
C THR A 262 13.65 16.95 0.59
N ASP A 263 14.06 17.91 -0.20
CA ASP A 263 13.46 19.24 -0.33
C ASP A 263 13.24 19.60 -1.82
N PRO A 264 12.69 20.78 -2.15
CA PRO A 264 12.47 21.17 -3.54
C PRO A 264 13.71 21.14 -4.44
N THR A 265 14.92 21.25 -3.88
CA THR A 265 16.17 21.17 -4.67
C THR A 265 16.46 19.76 -5.14
N TYR A 266 16.12 18.74 -4.33
CA TYR A 266 16.22 17.33 -4.68
C TYR A 266 15.25 16.97 -5.80
N ILE A 267 14.00 17.43 -5.69
CA ILE A 267 12.96 17.17 -6.71
C ILE A 267 13.32 17.84 -8.01
N LYS A 268 13.88 19.06 -7.97
CA LYS A 268 14.38 19.74 -9.17
C LYS A 268 15.50 18.96 -9.84
N ALA A 269 16.50 18.52 -9.08
CA ALA A 269 17.62 17.73 -9.61
C ALA A 269 17.12 16.41 -10.24
N ALA A 270 16.21 15.70 -9.56
CA ALA A 270 15.57 14.48 -10.09
C ALA A 270 14.77 14.77 -11.37
N SER A 271 14.04 15.89 -11.44
CA SER A 271 13.31 16.32 -12.63
C SER A 271 14.26 16.49 -13.82
N GLU A 272 15.37 17.20 -13.63
CA GLU A 272 16.36 17.45 -14.67
C GLU A 272 17.06 16.17 -15.15
N ALA A 273 17.34 15.22 -14.24
CA ALA A 273 17.96 13.95 -14.57
C ALA A 273 17.00 13.03 -15.35
N ILE A 274 15.79 12.83 -14.88
CA ILE A 274 14.82 11.91 -15.47
C ILE A 274 14.30 12.43 -16.82
N PHE A 275 13.96 13.71 -16.95
CA PHE A 275 13.42 14.27 -18.21
C PHE A 275 14.46 14.46 -19.29
N SER A 276 15.77 14.46 -18.97
CA SER A 276 16.84 14.49 -19.96
C SER A 276 16.98 13.18 -20.73
N LYS A 277 16.49 12.07 -20.16
CA LYS A 277 16.42 10.75 -20.78
C LYS A 277 14.98 10.45 -21.23
N HIS A 278 14.80 10.09 -22.50
CA HIS A 278 13.55 9.49 -22.94
C HIS A 278 13.56 8.02 -22.51
N ILE A 279 13.15 7.78 -21.26
CA ILE A 279 13.04 6.41 -20.73
C ILE A 279 11.76 5.84 -21.29
N HIS A 280 11.89 4.92 -22.25
CA HIS A 280 10.81 4.07 -22.72
C HIS A 280 10.95 2.72 -22.03
N PHE A 281 10.10 2.47 -21.05
CA PHE A 281 9.97 1.15 -20.45
C PHE A 281 8.93 0.35 -21.23
N GLU A 282 9.36 -0.71 -21.94
CA GLU A 282 8.44 -1.69 -22.51
C GLU A 282 8.09 -2.70 -21.40
N ARG A 283 6.83 -2.78 -21.02
CA ARG A 283 6.36 -3.81 -20.09
C ARG A 283 6.51 -5.17 -20.78
N THR A 284 7.55 -5.90 -20.45
CA THR A 284 7.67 -7.31 -20.79
C THR A 284 6.83 -8.10 -19.79
N ARG A 285 5.61 -8.44 -20.18
CA ARG A 285 4.83 -9.45 -19.45
C ARG A 285 5.54 -10.77 -19.59
N SER A 286 5.79 -11.47 -18.49
CA SER A 286 6.19 -12.87 -18.56
C SER A 286 5.01 -13.64 -19.19
N ASP A 287 5.24 -14.31 -20.32
CA ASP A 287 4.25 -15.17 -20.98
C ASP A 287 4.04 -16.51 -20.21
N SER A 288 4.23 -16.53 -18.89
CA SER A 288 4.00 -17.74 -18.12
C SER A 288 2.49 -17.88 -17.86
N ASP A 289 1.94 -19.04 -18.22
CA ASP A 289 0.55 -19.42 -17.89
C ASP A 289 0.39 -19.80 -16.40
N GLU A 290 1.38 -19.50 -15.55
CA GLU A 290 1.39 -19.84 -14.14
C GLU A 290 0.40 -18.99 -13.33
N LEU A 291 -0.29 -19.64 -12.43
CA LEU A 291 -1.08 -18.97 -11.42
C LEU A 291 -0.17 -18.52 -10.27
N ILE A 292 -0.18 -17.23 -9.96
CA ILE A 292 0.59 -16.69 -8.84
C ILE A 292 -0.36 -16.49 -7.67
N LEU A 293 -0.14 -17.23 -6.59
CA LEU A 293 -0.82 -17.09 -5.31
C LEU A 293 0.16 -16.53 -4.27
N ALA A 294 -0.36 -16.06 -3.15
CA ALA A 294 0.47 -15.50 -2.08
C ALA A 294 -0.16 -15.74 -0.69
N ASN A 295 0.69 -15.92 0.30
CA ASN A 295 0.39 -15.56 1.68
C ASN A 295 1.14 -14.27 2.05
N SER A 296 1.11 -13.82 3.29
CA SER A 296 1.81 -12.58 3.69
C SER A 296 3.34 -12.66 3.52
N ARG A 297 3.94 -13.87 3.48
CA ARG A 297 5.39 -14.09 3.55
C ARG A 297 6.04 -14.47 2.22
N GLN A 298 5.30 -15.16 1.33
CA GLN A 298 5.87 -15.72 0.11
C GLN A 298 4.86 -15.89 -1.02
N LEU A 299 5.39 -16.04 -2.24
CA LEU A 299 4.64 -16.36 -3.45
C LEU A 299 4.67 -17.86 -3.73
N PHE A 300 3.65 -18.30 -4.44
CA PHE A 300 3.51 -19.66 -4.95
C PHE A 300 3.17 -19.60 -6.44
N PHE A 301 3.93 -20.34 -7.23
CA PHE A 301 3.75 -20.43 -8.69
C PHE A 301 3.22 -21.81 -9.02
N LEU A 302 2.01 -21.88 -9.55
CA LEU A 302 1.32 -23.13 -9.86
C LEU A 302 1.00 -23.24 -11.34
N SER A 303 1.23 -24.43 -11.91
CA SER A 303 0.75 -24.75 -13.26
C SER A 303 -0.75 -25.02 -13.21
N PRO A 304 -1.59 -24.30 -13.98
CA PRO A 304 -3.04 -24.49 -13.95
C PRO A 304 -3.51 -25.87 -14.43
N ASP A 305 -2.65 -26.58 -15.19
CA ASP A 305 -3.01 -27.87 -15.82
C ASP A 305 -3.07 -29.06 -14.82
N CYS A 306 -2.42 -28.91 -13.66
CA CYS A 306 -2.28 -30.02 -12.71
C CYS A 306 -2.06 -29.49 -11.29
N ILE A 307 -3.14 -29.14 -10.59
CA ILE A 307 -3.10 -28.71 -9.18
C ILE A 307 -3.74 -29.82 -8.31
N GLU A 308 -2.93 -30.44 -7.45
CA GLU A 308 -3.41 -31.41 -6.48
C GLU A 308 -3.70 -30.75 -5.14
N SER A 309 -4.98 -30.70 -4.74
CA SER A 309 -5.37 -30.22 -3.43
C SER A 309 -5.48 -31.36 -2.41
N CYS A 310 -5.20 -31.04 -1.14
CA CYS A 310 -5.53 -31.96 -0.05
C CYS A 310 -7.05 -32.14 0.06
N PRO A 311 -7.55 -33.20 0.73
CA PRO A 311 -8.94 -33.25 1.14
C PRO A 311 -9.30 -32.00 1.96
N PRO A 312 -10.50 -31.41 1.75
CA PRO A 312 -10.87 -30.17 2.44
C PRO A 312 -10.76 -30.30 3.96
N LEU A 313 -9.97 -29.42 4.56
CA LEU A 313 -9.84 -29.32 6.02
C LEU A 313 -11.07 -28.64 6.60
N THR A 314 -11.58 -29.17 7.69
CA THR A 314 -12.63 -28.55 8.49
C THR A 314 -12.00 -27.60 9.51
N CYS A 315 -12.48 -26.35 9.58
CA CYS A 315 -11.94 -25.38 10.52
C CYS A 315 -12.28 -25.72 11.97
N ASN A 316 -11.28 -25.56 12.83
CA ASN A 316 -11.42 -25.63 14.27
C ASN A 316 -10.47 -24.62 14.95
N LEU A 317 -10.53 -24.50 16.29
CA LEU A 317 -9.77 -23.48 17.02
C LEU A 317 -8.24 -23.67 16.94
N ASP A 318 -7.81 -24.92 16.77
CA ASP A 318 -6.39 -25.26 16.66
C ASP A 318 -6.24 -26.26 15.50
N MET A 319 -5.67 -25.78 14.41
CA MET A 319 -5.42 -26.56 13.20
C MET A 319 -3.92 -26.85 13.00
N SER A 320 -3.12 -26.67 14.06
CA SER A 320 -1.66 -26.78 13.96
C SER A 320 -1.19 -28.14 13.48
N ASP A 321 -1.76 -29.21 14.04
CA ASP A 321 -1.35 -30.57 13.70
C ASP A 321 -1.71 -30.90 12.24
N GLU A 322 -2.94 -30.56 11.78
CA GLU A 322 -3.40 -30.80 10.42
C GLU A 322 -2.58 -30.00 9.39
N LEU A 323 -2.26 -28.73 9.69
CA LEU A 323 -1.48 -27.87 8.78
C LEU A 323 -0.02 -28.32 8.70
N LEU A 324 0.60 -28.72 9.81
CA LEU A 324 1.96 -29.23 9.84
C LEU A 324 2.11 -30.58 9.12
N GLU A 325 1.13 -31.47 9.25
CA GLU A 325 1.13 -32.78 8.55
C GLU A 325 1.17 -32.61 7.02
N LEU A 326 0.64 -31.50 6.48
CA LEU A 326 0.61 -31.23 5.05
C LEU A 326 1.98 -30.81 4.50
N GLU A 327 2.93 -30.35 5.32
CA GLU A 327 4.28 -29.96 4.88
C GLU A 327 5.07 -31.14 4.24
N ASP A 328 4.82 -32.35 4.73
CA ASP A 328 5.48 -33.57 4.25
C ASP A 328 4.71 -34.28 3.10
N THR A 329 3.68 -33.62 2.54
CA THR A 329 2.86 -34.17 1.47
C THR A 329 3.27 -33.62 0.09
N ASN A 330 2.69 -34.18 -0.97
CA ASN A 330 2.89 -33.72 -2.34
C ASN A 330 1.72 -32.86 -2.85
N TYR A 331 0.88 -32.33 -1.97
CA TYR A 331 -0.19 -31.44 -2.38
C TYR A 331 0.35 -30.07 -2.77
N ASP A 332 -0.26 -29.47 -3.78
CA ASP A 332 0.10 -28.11 -4.26
C ASP A 332 -0.64 -27.03 -3.49
N VAL A 333 -1.85 -27.32 -2.98
CA VAL A 333 -2.70 -26.36 -2.26
C VAL A 333 -3.40 -26.99 -1.07
N ILE A 334 -3.61 -26.21 -0.03
CA ILE A 334 -4.43 -26.55 1.13
C ILE A 334 -5.88 -26.18 0.82
N ALA A 335 -6.76 -27.16 0.65
CA ALA A 335 -8.19 -26.92 0.55
C ALA A 335 -8.78 -26.75 1.96
N VAL A 336 -9.53 -25.67 2.18
CA VAL A 336 -10.19 -25.37 3.45
C VAL A 336 -11.69 -25.19 3.24
N GLU A 337 -12.50 -25.96 3.95
CA GLU A 337 -13.96 -25.85 3.87
C GLU A 337 -14.45 -24.77 4.83
N ILE A 338 -15.14 -23.77 4.26
CA ILE A 338 -15.67 -22.62 4.99
C ILE A 338 -17.21 -22.66 4.93
N ILE A 339 -17.86 -23.06 6.02
CA ILE A 339 -19.31 -23.18 6.12
C ILE A 339 -19.92 -21.91 6.72
N SER A 340 -19.19 -21.24 7.62
CA SER A 340 -19.64 -20.07 8.37
C SER A 340 -18.55 -18.99 8.48
N ALA A 341 -18.92 -17.82 8.97
CA ALA A 341 -17.93 -16.78 9.30
C ALA A 341 -17.02 -17.20 10.48
N GLU A 342 -17.49 -18.07 11.37
CA GLU A 342 -16.68 -18.59 12.48
C GLU A 342 -15.53 -19.46 11.94
N ASP A 343 -15.77 -20.26 10.90
CA ASP A 343 -14.73 -21.04 10.24
C ASP A 343 -13.66 -20.13 9.62
N ALA A 344 -14.10 -19.04 8.97
CA ALA A 344 -13.18 -18.06 8.39
C ALA A 344 -12.25 -17.44 9.45
N PHE A 345 -12.78 -17.11 10.61
CA PHE A 345 -11.97 -16.57 11.72
C PHE A 345 -11.07 -17.63 12.34
N SER A 346 -11.59 -18.85 12.54
CA SER A 346 -10.78 -19.96 13.05
C SER A 346 -9.60 -20.27 12.13
N PHE A 347 -9.80 -20.26 10.82
CA PHE A 347 -8.70 -20.43 9.87
C PHE A 347 -7.71 -19.27 9.93
N ALA A 348 -8.17 -18.00 9.98
CA ALA A 348 -7.32 -16.85 10.05
C ALA A 348 -6.39 -16.82 11.27
N GLU A 349 -6.83 -17.35 12.41
CA GLU A 349 -5.99 -17.51 13.61
C GLU A 349 -4.85 -18.53 13.39
N ASN A 350 -5.02 -19.48 12.46
CA ASN A 350 -4.09 -20.57 12.16
C ASN A 350 -3.33 -20.38 10.83
N GLU A 351 -3.67 -19.39 9.97
CA GLU A 351 -3.11 -19.25 8.63
C GLU A 351 -1.60 -19.11 8.60
N HIS A 352 -1.01 -18.57 9.68
CA HIS A 352 0.44 -18.42 9.83
C HIS A 352 1.20 -19.75 9.84
N MET A 353 0.51 -20.87 10.08
CA MET A 353 1.04 -22.24 10.02
C MET A 353 0.97 -22.83 8.62
N ALA A 354 0.25 -22.21 7.68
CA ALA A 354 0.12 -22.69 6.31
C ALA A 354 1.35 -22.36 5.48
N ASN A 355 2.09 -23.39 5.04
CA ASN A 355 3.28 -23.26 4.19
C ASN A 355 3.00 -23.51 2.70
N LEU A 356 1.76 -23.87 2.35
CA LEU A 356 1.25 -24.00 1.00
C LEU A 356 0.19 -22.92 0.72
N PRO A 357 -0.08 -22.60 -0.55
CA PRO A 357 -1.15 -21.68 -0.89
C PRO A 357 -2.52 -22.27 -0.50
N VAL A 358 -3.49 -21.41 -0.26
CA VAL A 358 -4.80 -21.78 0.27
C VAL A 358 -5.88 -21.69 -0.81
N MET A 359 -6.73 -22.72 -0.88
CA MET A 359 -7.94 -22.75 -1.69
C MET A 359 -9.17 -22.83 -0.76
N PHE A 360 -10.03 -21.83 -0.79
CA PHE A 360 -11.28 -21.85 -0.04
C PHE A 360 -12.40 -22.52 -0.82
N ARG A 361 -13.08 -23.44 -0.16
CA ARG A 361 -14.29 -24.08 -0.63
C ARG A 361 -15.48 -23.66 0.23
N SER A 362 -16.54 -23.14 -0.39
CA SER A 362 -17.74 -22.71 0.34
C SER A 362 -18.96 -22.68 -0.56
N ASP A 363 -20.08 -23.21 -0.07
CA ASP A 363 -21.41 -23.04 -0.68
C ASP A 363 -22.13 -21.79 -0.17
N ASN A 364 -21.52 -21.06 0.77
CA ASN A 364 -22.09 -19.87 1.41
C ASN A 364 -21.30 -18.62 1.02
N GLU A 365 -21.95 -17.73 0.26
CA GLU A 365 -21.36 -16.49 -0.22
C GLU A 365 -20.78 -15.62 0.93
N MET A 366 -21.50 -15.49 2.06
CA MET A 366 -21.07 -14.69 3.19
C MET A 366 -19.85 -15.30 3.90
N ALA A 367 -19.83 -16.62 4.01
CA ALA A 367 -18.71 -17.33 4.61
C ALA A 367 -17.44 -17.22 3.74
N LEU A 368 -17.57 -17.39 2.41
CA LEU A 368 -16.47 -17.21 1.47
C LEU A 368 -15.91 -15.77 1.52
N ARG A 369 -16.78 -14.77 1.53
CA ARG A 369 -16.36 -13.37 1.67
C ARG A 369 -15.61 -13.11 2.97
N ALA A 370 -16.05 -13.71 4.07
CA ALA A 370 -15.39 -13.60 5.37
C ALA A 370 -13.98 -14.24 5.34
N ALA A 371 -13.84 -15.42 4.73
CA ALA A 371 -12.55 -16.10 4.60
C ALA A 371 -11.57 -15.31 3.75
N LEU A 372 -11.98 -14.85 2.56
CA LEU A 372 -11.16 -14.03 1.68
C LEU A 372 -10.80 -12.67 2.29
N LEU A 373 -11.67 -12.12 3.12
CA LEU A 373 -11.42 -10.87 3.82
C LEU A 373 -10.41 -11.05 4.96
N ALA A 374 -10.47 -12.15 5.68
CA ALA A 374 -9.59 -12.45 6.79
C ALA A 374 -8.18 -12.91 6.33
N TYR A 375 -8.08 -13.66 5.23
CA TYR A 375 -6.82 -14.22 4.72
C TYR A 375 -5.85 -13.14 4.27
N GLN A 376 -4.59 -13.22 4.71
CA GLN A 376 -3.55 -12.23 4.44
C GLN A 376 -2.73 -12.61 3.19
N GLY A 377 -3.38 -12.65 2.03
CA GLY A 377 -2.74 -13.00 0.78
C GLY A 377 -3.70 -13.09 -0.40
N ARG A 378 -3.22 -13.67 -1.49
CA ARG A 378 -3.98 -14.00 -2.69
C ARG A 378 -4.34 -15.48 -2.67
N ALA A 379 -5.58 -15.81 -2.31
CA ALA A 379 -6.10 -17.17 -2.23
C ALA A 379 -6.66 -17.67 -3.57
N MET A 380 -6.92 -18.98 -3.61
CA MET A 380 -7.71 -19.66 -4.63
C MET A 380 -9.14 -19.90 -4.12
N ILE A 381 -10.10 -19.97 -5.01
CA ILE A 381 -11.49 -20.36 -4.74
C ILE A 381 -11.80 -21.61 -5.55
N ASP A 382 -12.33 -22.65 -4.89
CA ASP A 382 -12.86 -23.83 -5.54
C ASP A 382 -14.15 -23.47 -6.28
N SER A 383 -14.14 -23.58 -7.62
CA SER A 383 -15.31 -23.29 -8.46
C SER A 383 -16.44 -24.33 -8.32
N ASN A 384 -16.14 -25.49 -7.76
CA ASN A 384 -17.12 -26.55 -7.52
C ASN A 384 -17.93 -26.28 -6.24
N CYS A 385 -18.75 -25.24 -6.28
CA CYS A 385 -19.57 -24.78 -5.16
C CYS A 385 -20.98 -24.37 -5.63
N ALA A 386 -21.91 -24.15 -4.68
CA ALA A 386 -23.29 -23.76 -4.98
C ALA A 386 -23.47 -22.24 -5.23
N ILE A 387 -22.39 -21.44 -5.20
CA ILE A 387 -22.44 -20.00 -5.49
C ILE A 387 -22.53 -19.80 -6.99
N GLU A 388 -23.43 -18.92 -7.45
CA GLU A 388 -23.58 -18.56 -8.86
C GLU A 388 -22.29 -18.00 -9.43
N SER A 389 -21.87 -18.42 -10.64
CA SER A 389 -20.59 -18.05 -11.25
C SER A 389 -20.36 -16.53 -11.33
N GLU A 390 -21.38 -15.74 -11.69
CA GLU A 390 -21.29 -14.28 -11.73
C GLU A 390 -20.97 -13.68 -10.36
N LYS A 391 -21.55 -14.21 -9.29
CA LYS A 391 -21.22 -13.77 -7.92
C LYS A 391 -19.83 -14.21 -7.49
N LEU A 392 -19.42 -15.41 -7.90
CA LEU A 392 -18.09 -15.92 -7.61
C LEU A 392 -17.02 -15.04 -8.27
N GLU A 393 -17.21 -14.63 -9.53
CA GLU A 393 -16.35 -13.69 -10.24
C GLU A 393 -16.27 -12.34 -9.52
N GLN A 394 -17.40 -11.77 -9.10
CA GLN A 394 -17.42 -10.50 -8.33
C GLN A 394 -16.71 -10.62 -6.98
N ILE A 395 -16.79 -11.78 -6.32
CA ILE A 395 -16.05 -12.03 -5.09
C ILE A 395 -14.56 -12.13 -5.37
N ALA A 396 -14.18 -12.91 -6.37
CA ALA A 396 -12.79 -13.09 -6.76
C ALA A 396 -12.12 -11.76 -7.14
N GLU A 397 -12.77 -10.96 -7.97
CA GLU A 397 -12.30 -9.62 -8.37
C GLU A 397 -12.10 -8.71 -7.15
N LYS A 398 -13.08 -8.66 -6.24
CA LYS A 398 -13.02 -7.80 -5.06
C LYS A 398 -11.85 -8.12 -4.12
N TYR A 399 -11.54 -9.40 -3.94
CA TYR A 399 -10.51 -9.86 -3.01
C TYR A 399 -9.22 -10.33 -3.70
N GLY A 400 -9.14 -10.18 -5.01
CA GLY A 400 -7.97 -10.56 -5.80
C GLY A 400 -7.74 -12.07 -5.89
N ALA A 401 -8.76 -12.90 -5.60
CA ALA A 401 -8.64 -14.34 -5.58
C ALA A 401 -8.64 -14.95 -7.00
N VAL A 402 -8.13 -16.17 -7.12
CA VAL A 402 -8.13 -16.95 -8.36
C VAL A 402 -9.24 -18.01 -8.26
N ILE A 403 -10.13 -18.08 -9.25
CA ILE A 403 -11.13 -19.16 -9.37
C ILE A 403 -10.49 -20.33 -10.12
N TYR A 404 -10.60 -21.55 -9.54
CA TYR A 404 -10.03 -22.77 -10.12
C TYR A 404 -11.04 -23.92 -10.10
#